data_8660bd3f79e4eae2ed53d40007637df7
#
_entry.id   8660bd3f79e4eae2ed53d40007637df7
#
_cell.length_a   1.000
_cell.length_b   1.000
_cell.length_c   1.000
_cell.angle_alpha   90.00
_cell.angle_beta   90.00
_cell.angle_gamma   90.00
#
_symmetry.space_group_name_H-M   'P 1'
#
loop_
_entity.id
_entity.type
_entity.pdbx_description
1 polymer ?
#
loop_
_entity_poly.entity_id
_entity_poly.type
_entity_poly.pdbx_seq_one_letter_code
_entity_poly.pdbx_strand_id
1 'polypeptide(L)'
;MKRDIKLYNIIFPMWSIYFYGMFFVPLWLILLPANFIVDSLVLLLLFWKFGMAEKKNLYKKSIWKTWGVGFLSDVIASAVMVFISWTNILPFNEYLPISSVPAFLFTTAGVVLAGFLIYFFHIKWVWNKIEIEEKNKRKIALGMAVLTAPYLMYLPPLGGV
;
A
#
# COMPACT_ATOMS: atom_id res chain seq x y z
N MET A 1 -11.32 30.99 31.62
CA MET A 1 -11.22 30.38 30.27
C MET A 1 -10.51 29.03 30.47
N LYS A 2 -11.33 27.94 30.68
CA LYS A 2 -10.77 26.59 30.81
C LYS A 2 -10.37 26.11 29.39
N ARG A 3 -9.08 25.93 29.16
CA ARG A 3 -8.60 25.19 28.00
C ARG A 3 -8.96 23.73 28.25
N ASP A 4 -9.97 23.24 27.57
CA ASP A 4 -10.19 21.81 27.44
C ASP A 4 -8.99 21.26 26.68
N ILE A 5 -8.06 20.67 27.41
CA ILE A 5 -7.01 19.82 26.82
C ILE A 5 -7.77 18.58 26.34
N LYS A 6 -8.23 18.61 25.09
CA LYS A 6 -8.65 17.40 24.42
C LYS A 6 -7.42 16.51 24.36
N LEU A 7 -7.39 15.53 25.25
CA LEU A 7 -6.51 14.37 25.08
C LEU A 7 -6.93 13.73 23.75
N TYR A 8 -6.28 14.17 22.68
CA TYR A 8 -6.32 13.43 21.43
C TYR A 8 -5.68 12.09 21.77
N ASN A 9 -6.49 11.06 21.98
CA ASN A 9 -6.02 9.71 21.84
C ASN A 9 -5.21 9.68 20.55
N ILE A 10 -4.01 9.13 20.59
CA ILE A 10 -3.15 9.03 19.42
C ILE A 10 -3.84 8.04 18.47
N ILE A 11 -4.83 8.55 17.74
CA ILE A 11 -5.58 7.81 16.73
C ILE A 11 -4.78 7.98 15.46
N PHE A 12 -3.93 7.00 15.18
CA PHE A 12 -3.23 6.97 13.90
C PHE A 12 -4.21 6.58 12.80
N PRO A 13 -4.38 7.39 11.75
CA PRO A 13 -5.13 6.98 10.58
C PRO A 13 -4.50 5.71 9.98
N MET A 14 -5.32 4.80 9.45
CA MET A 14 -4.82 3.52 8.95
C MET A 14 -3.76 3.69 7.86
N TRP A 15 -3.82 4.75 7.05
CA TRP A 15 -2.78 5.04 6.07
C TRP A 15 -1.42 5.40 6.70
N SER A 16 -1.40 5.96 7.90
CA SER A 16 -0.16 6.29 8.60
C SER A 16 0.48 5.08 9.29
N ILE A 17 -0.22 3.95 9.40
CA ILE A 17 0.30 2.73 10.03
C ILE A 17 1.55 2.22 9.30
N TYR A 18 1.64 2.42 7.99
CA TYR A 18 2.80 2.07 7.19
C TYR A 18 4.01 2.96 7.51
N PHE A 19 3.78 4.18 7.97
CA PHE A 19 4.84 5.11 8.34
C PHE A 19 5.20 5.02 9.83
N TYR A 20 4.21 5.15 10.71
CA TYR A 20 4.43 5.10 12.16
C TYR A 20 4.61 3.68 12.70
N GLY A 21 4.10 2.68 12.00
CA GLY A 21 4.38 1.29 12.30
C GLY A 21 5.88 0.99 12.32
N MET A 22 6.69 1.79 11.63
CA MET A 22 8.14 1.73 11.66
C MET A 22 8.72 1.86 13.09
N PHE A 23 8.02 2.51 13.99
CA PHE A 23 8.38 2.69 15.39
C PHE A 23 7.76 1.63 16.33
N PHE A 24 6.82 0.80 15.83
CA PHE A 24 6.15 -0.25 16.59
C PHE A 24 6.49 -1.65 16.06
N VAL A 25 7.60 -2.21 16.54
CA VAL A 25 8.09 -3.54 16.14
C VAL A 25 7.02 -4.64 16.12
N PRO A 26 6.09 -4.76 17.11
CA PRO A 26 5.06 -5.80 17.08
C PRO A 26 4.14 -5.73 15.87
N LEU A 27 3.83 -4.53 15.38
CA LEU A 27 2.95 -4.34 14.23
C LEU A 27 3.58 -4.87 12.94
N TRP A 28 4.88 -4.72 12.80
CA TRP A 28 5.63 -5.23 11.66
C TRP A 28 5.63 -6.75 11.57
N LEU A 29 5.66 -7.43 12.70
CA LEU A 29 5.60 -8.89 12.76
C LEU A 29 4.30 -9.44 12.19
N ILE A 30 3.25 -8.63 12.12
CA ILE A 30 1.95 -8.99 11.53
C ILE A 30 1.85 -8.48 10.09
N LEU A 31 2.17 -7.21 9.86
CA LEU A 31 2.00 -6.57 8.55
C LEU A 31 2.89 -7.17 7.47
N LEU A 32 4.16 -7.45 7.77
CA LEU A 32 5.09 -7.99 6.78
C LEU A 32 4.68 -9.39 6.29
N PRO A 33 4.37 -10.37 7.17
CA PRO A 33 3.86 -11.66 6.72
C PRO A 33 2.50 -11.56 6.02
N ALA A 34 1.60 -10.69 6.48
CA ALA A 34 0.30 -10.52 5.86
C ALA A 34 0.44 -10.00 4.42
N ASN A 35 1.24 -8.95 4.20
CA ASN A 35 1.54 -8.44 2.86
C ASN A 35 2.19 -9.51 1.99
N PHE A 36 3.16 -10.28 2.53
CA PHE A 36 3.79 -11.36 1.79
C PHE A 36 2.79 -12.42 1.32
N ILE A 37 1.83 -12.78 2.17
CA ILE A 37 0.78 -13.76 1.82
C ILE A 37 -0.12 -13.20 0.72
N VAL A 38 -0.58 -11.96 0.86
CA VAL A 38 -1.46 -11.31 -0.12
C VAL A 38 -0.74 -11.20 -1.47
N ASP A 39 0.47 -10.66 -1.50
CA ASP A 39 1.26 -10.52 -2.72
C ASP A 39 1.53 -11.88 -3.39
N SER A 40 1.81 -12.92 -2.60
CA SER A 40 2.03 -14.28 -3.08
C SER A 40 0.78 -14.84 -3.75
N LEU A 41 -0.37 -14.72 -3.09
CA LEU A 41 -1.65 -15.21 -3.63
C LEU A 41 -2.02 -14.47 -4.92
N VAL A 42 -1.93 -13.15 -4.92
CA VAL A 42 -2.26 -12.33 -6.11
C VAL A 42 -1.32 -12.66 -7.25
N LEU A 43 0.00 -12.76 -6.99
CA LEU A 43 0.98 -13.09 -8.02
C LEU A 43 0.73 -14.46 -8.65
N LEU A 44 0.43 -15.48 -7.83
CA LEU A 44 0.09 -16.83 -8.32
C LEU A 44 -1.21 -16.85 -9.12
N LEU A 45 -2.23 -16.11 -8.66
CA LEU A 45 -3.50 -15.95 -9.39
C LEU A 45 -3.29 -15.31 -10.77
N LEU A 46 -2.44 -14.27 -10.85
CA LEU A 46 -2.12 -13.61 -12.10
C LEU A 46 -1.33 -14.53 -13.05
N PHE A 47 -0.38 -15.31 -12.53
CA PHE A 47 0.33 -16.31 -13.33
C PHE A 47 -0.62 -17.41 -13.86
N TRP A 48 -1.59 -17.79 -13.05
CA TRP A 48 -2.62 -18.75 -13.50
C TRP A 48 -3.53 -18.11 -14.55
N LYS A 49 -4.04 -16.91 -14.31
CA LYS A 49 -4.93 -16.18 -15.22
C LYS A 49 -4.31 -15.91 -16.59
N PHE A 50 -3.03 -15.58 -16.63
CA PHE A 50 -2.33 -15.28 -17.88
C PHE A 50 -1.60 -16.48 -18.50
N GLY A 51 -1.84 -17.69 -18.00
CA GLY A 51 -1.36 -18.93 -18.61
C GLY A 51 0.17 -19.07 -18.63
N MET A 52 0.87 -18.54 -17.60
CA MET A 52 2.32 -18.62 -17.55
C MET A 52 2.80 -20.07 -17.44
N ALA A 53 3.74 -20.49 -18.32
CA ALA A 53 4.20 -21.89 -18.38
C ALA A 53 4.98 -22.30 -17.12
N GLU A 54 5.96 -21.52 -16.69
CA GLU A 54 6.87 -21.87 -15.59
C GLU A 54 6.51 -21.17 -14.27
N LYS A 55 5.26 -21.26 -13.82
CA LYS A 55 4.74 -20.51 -12.65
C LYS A 55 5.62 -20.63 -11.42
N LYS A 56 6.09 -21.84 -11.07
CA LYS A 56 6.90 -22.09 -9.89
C LYS A 56 8.27 -21.42 -9.96
N ASN A 57 8.90 -21.45 -11.13
CA ASN A 57 10.20 -20.81 -11.36
C ASN A 57 10.08 -19.29 -11.36
N LEU A 58 9.08 -18.76 -12.05
CA LEU A 58 8.77 -17.34 -12.08
C LEU A 58 8.45 -16.80 -10.67
N TYR A 59 7.63 -17.54 -9.91
CA TYR A 59 7.33 -17.18 -8.51
C TYR A 59 8.58 -17.08 -7.66
N LYS A 60 9.43 -18.11 -7.65
CA LYS A 60 10.67 -18.09 -6.87
C LYS A 60 11.60 -16.94 -7.22
N LYS A 61 11.68 -16.57 -8.51
CA LYS A 61 12.51 -15.48 -9.01
C LYS A 61 11.96 -14.08 -8.70
N SER A 62 10.64 -13.94 -8.53
CA SER A 62 9.98 -12.63 -8.43
C SER A 62 9.41 -12.30 -7.06
N ILE A 63 8.99 -13.29 -6.24
CA ILE A 63 8.19 -13.03 -5.04
C ILE A 63 8.86 -12.08 -4.04
N TRP A 64 10.13 -12.27 -3.73
CA TRP A 64 10.84 -11.40 -2.78
C TRP A 64 10.94 -9.95 -3.25
N LYS A 65 11.14 -9.75 -4.57
CA LYS A 65 11.16 -8.42 -5.16
C LYS A 65 9.75 -7.82 -5.20
N THR A 66 8.75 -8.61 -5.57
CA THR A 66 7.34 -8.21 -5.58
C THR A 66 6.90 -7.70 -4.21
N TRP A 67 7.12 -8.50 -3.17
CA TRP A 67 6.83 -8.12 -1.79
C TRP A 67 7.57 -6.86 -1.34
N GLY A 68 8.89 -6.80 -1.56
CA GLY A 68 9.69 -5.63 -1.18
C GLY A 68 9.25 -4.35 -1.89
N VAL A 69 8.90 -4.45 -3.17
CA VAL A 69 8.40 -3.33 -3.99
C VAL A 69 7.01 -2.89 -3.55
N GLY A 70 6.10 -3.83 -3.30
CA GLY A 70 4.75 -3.53 -2.80
C GLY A 70 4.84 -2.74 -1.50
N PHE A 71 5.55 -3.30 -0.52
CA PHE A 71 5.75 -2.68 0.77
C PHE A 71 6.42 -1.28 0.68
N LEU A 72 7.47 -1.14 -0.12
CA LEU A 72 8.14 0.14 -0.34
C LEU A 72 7.18 1.19 -0.93
N SER A 73 6.33 0.78 -1.86
CA SER A 73 5.34 1.67 -2.48
C SER A 73 4.32 2.20 -1.46
N ASP A 74 3.85 1.35 -0.55
CA ASP A 74 2.92 1.71 0.51
C ASP A 74 3.57 2.69 1.50
N VAL A 75 4.83 2.45 1.88
CA VAL A 75 5.60 3.35 2.75
C VAL A 75 5.80 4.70 2.10
N ILE A 76 6.18 4.75 0.82
CA ILE A 76 6.38 6.03 0.11
C ILE A 76 5.05 6.80 0.02
N ALA A 77 3.97 6.14 -0.39
CA ALA A 77 2.66 6.79 -0.49
C ALA A 77 2.20 7.33 0.86
N SER A 78 2.35 6.53 1.93
CA SER A 78 2.02 6.95 3.30
C SER A 78 2.89 8.13 3.77
N ALA A 79 4.19 8.12 3.47
CA ALA A 79 5.10 9.21 3.81
C ALA A 79 4.69 10.52 3.11
N VAL A 80 4.28 10.46 1.85
CA VAL A 80 3.76 11.63 1.12
C VAL A 80 2.48 12.16 1.77
N MET A 81 1.55 11.27 2.16
CA MET A 81 0.32 11.66 2.85
C MET A 81 0.62 12.30 4.21
N VAL A 82 1.52 11.72 5.01
CA VAL A 82 1.98 12.29 6.28
C VAL A 82 2.57 13.68 6.07
N PHE A 83 3.44 13.82 5.08
CA PHE A 83 4.05 15.12 4.78
C PHE A 83 3.01 16.19 4.44
N ILE A 84 2.01 15.85 3.61
CA ILE A 84 0.92 16.77 3.26
C ILE A 84 0.10 17.12 4.52
N SER A 85 -0.25 16.14 5.36
CA SER A 85 -0.98 16.37 6.61
C SER A 85 -0.24 17.30 7.57
N TRP A 86 1.08 17.22 7.65
CA TRP A 86 1.90 18.11 8.50
C TRP A 86 1.88 19.56 8.05
N THR A 87 1.58 19.84 6.79
CA THR A 87 1.47 21.23 6.32
C THR A 87 0.26 21.96 6.86
N ASN A 88 -0.71 21.27 7.48
CA ASN A 88 -1.98 21.81 7.96
C ASN A 88 -2.77 22.60 6.90
N ILE A 89 -2.55 22.30 5.63
CA ILE A 89 -3.26 22.94 4.50
C ILE A 89 -4.65 22.32 4.30
N LEU A 90 -4.84 21.08 4.81
CA LEU A 90 -6.09 20.34 4.59
C LEU A 90 -7.23 20.94 5.42
N PRO A 91 -8.33 21.38 4.78
CA PRO A 91 -9.46 22.01 5.46
C PRO A 91 -10.47 20.98 6.04
N PHE A 92 -10.08 19.72 6.17
CA PHE A 92 -10.91 18.59 6.60
C PHE A 92 -10.13 17.68 7.55
N ASN A 93 -10.87 16.76 8.20
CA ASN A 93 -10.26 15.76 9.06
C ASN A 93 -9.74 14.58 8.23
N GLU A 94 -8.45 14.57 7.96
CA GLU A 94 -7.77 13.52 7.20
C GLU A 94 -7.68 12.18 7.92
N TYR A 95 -7.94 12.17 9.25
CA TYR A 95 -7.91 10.93 10.05
C TYR A 95 -9.16 10.05 9.83
N LEU A 96 -10.20 10.58 9.24
CA LEU A 96 -11.44 9.86 8.94
C LEU A 96 -11.67 9.82 7.42
N PRO A 97 -11.13 8.81 6.72
CA PRO A 97 -11.08 8.78 5.26
C PRO A 97 -12.43 8.91 4.55
N ILE A 98 -13.51 8.48 5.22
CA ILE A 98 -14.87 8.47 4.64
C ILE A 98 -15.79 9.52 5.28
N SER A 99 -15.27 10.43 6.11
CA SER A 99 -16.09 11.45 6.81
C SER A 99 -16.59 12.56 5.89
N SER A 100 -15.88 12.82 4.81
CA SER A 100 -16.20 13.87 3.84
C SER A 100 -15.65 13.53 2.46
N VAL A 101 -16.22 14.16 1.42
CA VAL A 101 -15.73 13.99 0.05
C VAL A 101 -14.24 14.36 -0.10
N PRO A 102 -13.75 15.50 0.45
CA PRO A 102 -12.34 15.83 0.39
C PRO A 102 -11.44 14.80 1.09
N ALA A 103 -11.83 14.26 2.27
CA ALA A 103 -11.08 13.23 2.98
C ALA A 103 -11.01 11.94 2.16
N PHE A 104 -12.13 11.54 1.55
CA PHE A 104 -12.18 10.39 0.65
C PHE A 104 -11.27 10.56 -0.57
N LEU A 105 -11.29 11.73 -1.20
CA LEU A 105 -10.43 12.02 -2.35
C LEU A 105 -8.94 12.04 -1.97
N PHE A 106 -8.60 12.56 -0.81
CA PHE A 106 -7.23 12.55 -0.29
C PHE A 106 -6.72 11.13 -0.08
N THR A 107 -7.52 10.28 0.57
CA THR A 107 -7.17 8.87 0.77
C THR A 107 -7.07 8.13 -0.56
N THR A 108 -8.00 8.40 -1.49
CA THR A 108 -7.97 7.82 -2.85
C THR A 108 -6.70 8.21 -3.59
N ALA A 109 -6.25 9.46 -3.48
CA ALA A 109 -4.99 9.90 -4.08
C ALA A 109 -3.79 9.11 -3.51
N GLY A 110 -3.76 8.83 -2.21
CA GLY A 110 -2.74 7.97 -1.59
C GLY A 110 -2.75 6.54 -2.12
N VAL A 111 -3.92 5.92 -2.23
CA VAL A 111 -4.09 4.56 -2.78
C VAL A 111 -3.67 4.51 -4.26
N VAL A 112 -4.06 5.51 -5.05
CA VAL A 112 -3.66 5.61 -6.46
C VAL A 112 -2.16 5.82 -6.61
N LEU A 113 -1.56 6.65 -5.77
CA LEU A 113 -0.11 6.86 -5.74
C LEU A 113 0.63 5.55 -5.43
N ALA A 114 0.21 4.81 -4.40
CA ALA A 114 0.78 3.50 -4.08
C ALA A 114 0.65 2.53 -5.25
N GLY A 115 -0.54 2.41 -5.84
CA GLY A 115 -0.77 1.56 -7.02
C GLY A 115 0.11 1.95 -8.20
N PHE A 116 0.27 3.25 -8.49
CA PHE A 116 1.18 3.72 -9.53
C PHE A 116 2.64 3.32 -9.24
N LEU A 117 3.11 3.48 -8.00
CA LEU A 117 4.46 3.08 -7.60
C LEU A 117 4.66 1.56 -7.69
N ILE A 118 3.66 0.76 -7.27
CA ILE A 118 3.68 -0.70 -7.42
C ILE A 118 3.85 -1.06 -8.90
N TYR A 119 3.04 -0.50 -9.80
CA TYR A 119 3.16 -0.74 -11.24
C TYR A 119 4.54 -0.37 -11.77
N PHE A 120 4.99 0.85 -11.47
CA PHE A 120 6.26 1.39 -11.97
C PHE A 120 7.46 0.54 -11.51
N PHE A 121 7.53 0.19 -10.24
CA PHE A 121 8.62 -0.61 -9.70
C PHE A 121 8.57 -2.05 -10.18
N HIS A 122 7.38 -2.63 -10.39
CA HIS A 122 7.28 -3.95 -10.99
C HIS A 122 7.90 -3.99 -12.38
N ILE A 123 7.60 -3.02 -13.24
CA ILE A 123 8.20 -2.95 -14.58
C ILE A 123 9.71 -2.74 -14.49
N LYS A 124 10.17 -1.82 -13.65
CA LYS A 124 11.58 -1.42 -13.60
C LYS A 124 12.49 -2.40 -12.84
N TRP A 125 12.00 -3.00 -11.77
CA TRP A 125 12.85 -3.76 -10.85
C TRP A 125 12.51 -5.24 -10.76
N VAL A 126 11.23 -5.60 -10.76
CA VAL A 126 10.83 -7.01 -10.64
C VAL A 126 11.06 -7.74 -11.95
N TRP A 127 10.51 -7.20 -13.04
CA TRP A 127 10.49 -7.88 -14.35
C TRP A 127 11.69 -7.59 -15.24
N ASN A 128 12.60 -6.69 -14.86
CA ASN A 128 13.73 -6.27 -15.69
C ASN A 128 14.64 -7.43 -16.12
N LYS A 129 14.89 -8.40 -15.19
CA LYS A 129 15.79 -9.54 -15.42
C LYS A 129 15.04 -10.86 -15.64
N ILE A 130 13.75 -10.83 -15.84
CA ILE A 130 12.92 -12.03 -16.02
C ILE A 130 12.42 -12.05 -17.47
N GLU A 131 12.75 -13.12 -18.17
CA GLU A 131 12.37 -13.33 -19.56
C GLU A 131 10.91 -13.80 -19.65
N ILE A 132 10.02 -12.86 -19.80
CA ILE A 132 8.62 -13.05 -20.16
C ILE A 132 8.22 -11.98 -21.17
N GLU A 133 7.21 -12.27 -21.96
CA GLU A 133 6.67 -11.35 -22.96
C GLU A 133 6.31 -10.00 -22.33
N GLU A 134 6.71 -8.88 -22.94
CA GLU A 134 6.46 -7.52 -22.45
C GLU A 134 4.98 -7.23 -22.16
N LYS A 135 4.10 -7.77 -22.98
CA LYS A 135 2.65 -7.68 -22.77
C LYS A 135 2.21 -8.33 -21.46
N ASN A 136 2.80 -9.47 -21.10
CA ASN A 136 2.50 -10.18 -19.87
C ASN A 136 3.12 -9.49 -18.65
N LYS A 137 4.33 -8.92 -18.75
CA LYS A 137 4.93 -8.08 -17.71
C LYS A 137 3.99 -6.93 -17.31
N ARG A 138 3.48 -6.19 -18.31
CA ARG A 138 2.57 -5.05 -18.08
C ARG A 138 1.24 -5.49 -17.47
N LYS A 139 0.66 -6.60 -17.93
CA LYS A 139 -0.60 -7.13 -17.37
C LYS A 139 -0.44 -7.57 -15.92
N ILE A 140 0.65 -8.28 -15.61
CA ILE A 140 0.93 -8.74 -14.24
C ILE A 140 1.22 -7.53 -13.34
N ALA A 141 2.06 -6.58 -13.76
CA ALA A 141 2.33 -5.37 -13.02
C ALA A 141 1.06 -4.55 -12.73
N LEU A 142 0.18 -4.39 -13.71
CA LEU A 142 -1.11 -3.74 -13.53
C LEU A 142 -2.03 -4.52 -12.58
N GLY A 143 -2.08 -5.84 -12.73
CA GLY A 143 -2.83 -6.71 -11.84
C GLY A 143 -2.35 -6.59 -10.39
N MET A 144 -1.04 -6.60 -10.16
CA MET A 144 -0.46 -6.35 -8.84
C MET A 144 -0.87 -4.96 -8.32
N ALA A 145 -0.65 -3.90 -9.10
CA ALA A 145 -0.99 -2.53 -8.72
C ALA A 145 -2.45 -2.35 -8.30
N VAL A 146 -3.37 -3.03 -8.99
CA VAL A 146 -4.81 -2.92 -8.69
C VAL A 146 -5.23 -3.82 -7.53
N LEU A 147 -4.71 -5.03 -7.44
CA LEU A 147 -5.17 -6.02 -6.45
C LEU A 147 -4.46 -5.93 -5.11
N THR A 148 -3.25 -5.37 -5.07
CA THR A 148 -2.47 -5.22 -3.83
C THR A 148 -2.29 -3.78 -3.38
N ALA A 149 -2.98 -2.81 -4.01
CA ALA A 149 -3.01 -1.44 -3.52
C ALA A 149 -3.52 -1.39 -2.06
N PRO A 150 -3.05 -0.44 -1.25
CA PRO A 150 -3.33 -0.42 0.18
C PRO A 150 -4.76 0.06 0.50
N TYR A 151 -5.76 -0.73 0.13
CA TYR A 151 -7.19 -0.43 0.38
C TYR A 151 -7.53 -0.32 1.87
N LEU A 152 -6.70 -0.88 2.75
CA LEU A 152 -6.81 -0.68 4.19
C LEU A 152 -6.74 0.79 4.60
N MET A 153 -6.19 1.67 3.76
CA MET A 153 -6.17 3.12 3.99
C MET A 153 -7.56 3.74 4.12
N TYR A 154 -8.61 3.08 3.58
CA TYR A 154 -10.00 3.54 3.74
C TYR A 154 -10.64 3.16 5.08
N LEU A 155 -10.01 2.28 5.85
CA LEU A 155 -10.56 1.91 7.15
C LEU A 155 -10.41 3.05 8.16
N PRO A 156 -11.40 3.23 9.05
CA PRO A 156 -11.26 4.17 10.15
C PRO A 156 -10.13 3.73 11.09
N PRO A 157 -9.53 4.66 11.84
CA PRO A 157 -8.47 4.34 12.78
C PRO A 157 -8.95 3.35 13.84
N LEU A 158 -8.09 2.40 14.20
CA LEU A 158 -8.36 1.44 15.28
C LEU A 158 -8.44 2.22 16.61
N GLY A 159 -9.62 2.25 17.23
CA GLY A 159 -9.84 2.91 18.53
C GLY A 159 -10.72 4.17 18.46
N GLY A 160 -11.27 4.51 17.33
CA GLY A 160 -12.20 5.63 17.15
C GLY A 160 -13.66 5.14 17.10
N VAL A 161 -14.32 5.07 18.22
CA VAL A 161 -15.77 5.27 18.39
C VAL A 161 -15.92 6.28 19.50
#